data_d0a77921615d371156c4247a61eb395d
#
_entry.id   d0a77921615d371156c4247a61eb395d
#
_cell.length_a   1.000
_cell.length_b   1.000
_cell.length_c   1.000
_cell.angle_alpha   90.00
_cell.angle_beta   90.00
_cell.angle_gamma   90.00
#
_symmetry.space_group_name_H-M   'P 1'
#
loop_
_entity.id
_entity.type
_entity.pdbx_description
1 polymer ?
#
loop_
_entity_poly.entity_id
_entity_poly.type
_entity_poly.pdbx_seq_one_letter_code
_entity_poly.pdbx_strand_id
1 'polypeptide(L)'
;MNSSHSRWRTRRDLLAADEDLDPEARAVYEEARLAGQIAQAIYDRRTALGLSQSELAKRAGMTQPAINRLETGTTLPSSRTLFRIARALDAGLVVAFDTHLTDAA
;
A
#
# COMPACT_ATOMS: atom_id res chain seq x y z
N MET A 1 2.68 -9.90 -23.02
CA MET A 1 3.22 -9.54 -21.84
C MET A 1 2.24 -8.98 -20.91
N ASN A 2 2.27 -9.36 -19.79
CA ASN A 2 1.24 -8.88 -18.99
C ASN A 2 1.78 -7.97 -17.90
N SER A 3 0.96 -7.05 -17.51
CA SER A 3 1.36 -6.01 -16.60
C SER A 3 1.60 -6.52 -15.18
N SER A 4 1.18 -7.73 -14.89
CA SER A 4 1.37 -8.24 -13.55
C SER A 4 2.83 -8.45 -13.24
N HIS A 5 3.68 -8.58 -14.25
CA HIS A 5 5.10 -8.76 -14.01
C HIS A 5 5.71 -7.56 -13.33
N SER A 6 5.27 -6.35 -13.66
CA SER A 6 5.86 -5.16 -13.07
C SER A 6 5.52 -5.02 -11.59
N ARG A 7 4.47 -5.69 -11.14
CA ARG A 7 4.07 -5.62 -9.74
C ARG A 7 5.00 -6.42 -8.84
N TRP A 8 5.73 -7.36 -9.42
CA TRP A 8 6.54 -8.28 -8.64
C TRP A 8 8.01 -8.04 -8.83
N ARG A 9 8.38 -6.79 -9.05
CA ARG A 9 9.79 -6.45 -9.19
C ARG A 9 10.54 -6.78 -7.92
N THR A 10 11.75 -7.27 -8.10
CA THR A 10 12.61 -7.55 -6.96
C THR A 10 13.07 -6.25 -6.34
N ARG A 11 13.60 -6.36 -5.12
CA ARG A 11 14.18 -5.19 -4.47
C ARG A 11 15.28 -4.58 -5.33
N ARG A 12 16.08 -5.43 -5.97
CA ARG A 12 17.16 -4.95 -6.83
C ARG A 12 16.61 -4.13 -7.99
N ASP A 13 15.53 -4.61 -8.61
CA ASP A 13 14.92 -3.88 -9.71
C ASP A 13 14.44 -2.51 -9.28
N LEU A 14 13.85 -2.44 -8.09
CA LEU A 14 13.35 -1.18 -7.57
C LEU A 14 14.48 -0.21 -7.30
N LEU A 15 15.58 -0.70 -6.75
CA LEU A 15 16.72 0.16 -6.47
C LEU A 15 17.39 0.67 -7.74
N ALA A 16 17.47 -0.19 -8.74
CA ALA A 16 18.04 0.21 -10.02
C ALA A 16 17.20 1.29 -10.68
N ALA A 17 15.88 1.16 -10.61
CA ALA A 17 15.00 2.17 -11.15
C ALA A 17 15.17 3.49 -10.43
N ASP A 18 15.37 3.44 -9.12
CA ASP A 18 15.54 4.65 -8.32
C ASP A 18 16.78 5.42 -8.69
N GLU A 19 17.84 4.71 -9.09
CA GLU A 19 19.11 5.36 -9.40
C GLU A 19 19.00 6.35 -10.55
N ASP A 20 18.04 6.14 -11.43
CA ASP A 20 17.88 6.98 -12.61
C ASP A 20 16.95 8.16 -12.39
N LEU A 21 16.38 8.28 -11.19
CA LEU A 21 15.42 9.34 -10.92
C LEU A 21 16.08 10.48 -10.16
N ASP A 22 15.63 11.70 -10.44
CA ASP A 22 16.05 12.83 -9.60
C ASP A 22 15.33 12.71 -8.25
N PRO A 23 15.74 13.49 -7.25
CA PRO A 23 15.19 13.35 -5.89
C PRO A 23 13.67 13.51 -5.83
N GLU A 24 13.14 14.42 -6.63
CA GLU A 24 11.70 14.67 -6.62
C GLU A 24 10.93 13.51 -7.25
N ALA A 25 11.41 13.02 -8.38
CA ALA A 25 10.79 11.89 -9.05
C ALA A 25 10.90 10.63 -8.19
N ARG A 26 12.02 10.48 -7.49
CA ARG A 26 12.20 9.34 -6.61
C ARG A 26 11.20 9.36 -5.47
N ALA A 27 10.93 10.54 -4.89
CA ALA A 27 9.97 10.65 -3.82
C ALA A 27 8.58 10.25 -4.28
N VAL A 28 8.17 10.70 -5.46
CA VAL A 28 6.88 10.34 -6.02
C VAL A 28 6.80 8.84 -6.26
N TYR A 29 7.87 8.26 -6.79
CA TYR A 29 7.90 6.82 -7.07
C TYR A 29 7.77 6.01 -5.79
N GLU A 30 8.47 6.41 -4.74
CA GLU A 30 8.43 5.68 -3.49
C GLU A 30 7.10 5.83 -2.78
N GLU A 31 6.48 6.99 -2.90
CA GLU A 31 5.14 7.18 -2.37
C GLU A 31 4.14 6.26 -3.04
N ALA A 32 4.22 6.16 -4.36
CA ALA A 32 3.32 5.29 -5.11
C ALA A 32 3.53 3.82 -4.75
N ARG A 33 4.79 3.44 -4.54
CA ARG A 33 5.11 2.07 -4.17
C ARG A 33 4.53 1.73 -2.81
N LEU A 34 4.67 2.65 -1.86
CA LEU A 34 4.14 2.43 -0.53
C LEU A 34 2.61 2.36 -0.55
N ALA A 35 1.97 3.25 -1.31
CA ALA A 35 0.52 3.23 -1.44
C ALA A 35 0.04 1.89 -2.00
N GLY A 36 0.79 1.34 -2.97
CA GLY A 36 0.46 0.03 -3.52
C GLY A 36 0.60 -1.10 -2.51
N GLN A 37 1.64 -1.03 -1.68
CA GLN A 37 1.84 -2.04 -0.64
C GLN A 37 0.71 -1.99 0.39
N ILE A 38 0.30 -0.80 0.76
CA ILE A 38 -0.79 -0.63 1.72
C ILE A 38 -2.09 -1.15 1.12
N ALA A 39 -2.36 -0.81 -0.14
CA ALA A 39 -3.55 -1.27 -0.82
C ALA A 39 -3.62 -2.79 -0.85
N GLN A 40 -2.50 -3.44 -1.16
CA GLN A 40 -2.45 -4.89 -1.21
C GLN A 40 -2.69 -5.50 0.16
N ALA A 41 -2.10 -4.90 1.20
CA ALA A 41 -2.28 -5.41 2.55
C ALA A 41 -3.74 -5.31 3.00
N ILE A 42 -4.40 -4.22 2.67
CA ILE A 42 -5.81 -4.04 2.99
C ILE A 42 -6.65 -5.09 2.26
N TYR A 43 -6.41 -5.24 0.98
CA TYR A 43 -7.15 -6.20 0.16
C TYR A 43 -6.97 -7.63 0.70
N ASP A 44 -5.73 -8.02 0.98
CA ASP A 44 -5.44 -9.37 1.44
C ASP A 44 -6.13 -9.66 2.76
N ARG A 45 -6.05 -8.73 3.71
CA ARG A 45 -6.67 -8.96 5.01
C ARG A 45 -8.17 -8.95 4.92
N ARG A 46 -8.72 -8.03 4.12
CA ARG A 46 -10.17 -7.95 3.93
C ARG A 46 -10.71 -9.26 3.36
N THR A 47 -10.07 -9.76 2.32
CA THR A 47 -10.53 -10.99 1.69
C THR A 47 -10.32 -12.20 2.58
N ALA A 48 -9.24 -12.22 3.36
CA ALA A 48 -9.00 -13.29 4.31
C ALA A 48 -10.11 -13.35 5.36
N LEU A 49 -10.66 -12.21 5.73
CA LEU A 49 -11.78 -12.15 6.67
C LEU A 49 -13.14 -12.37 6.00
N GLY A 50 -13.16 -12.51 4.69
CA GLY A 50 -14.40 -12.71 3.96
C GLY A 50 -15.26 -11.47 3.86
N LEU A 51 -14.68 -10.30 3.98
CA LEU A 51 -15.42 -9.05 3.96
C LEU A 51 -15.46 -8.46 2.55
N SER A 52 -16.64 -7.93 2.17
CA SER A 52 -16.74 -7.10 0.97
C SER A 52 -16.19 -5.71 1.27
N GLN A 53 -15.97 -4.95 0.20
CA GLN A 53 -15.55 -3.55 0.40
C GLN A 53 -16.61 -2.77 1.16
N SER A 54 -17.87 -3.03 0.88
CA SER A 54 -18.97 -2.37 1.60
C SER A 54 -18.98 -2.73 3.07
N GLU A 55 -18.71 -3.99 3.38
CA GLU A 55 -18.66 -4.41 4.78
C GLU A 55 -17.51 -3.79 5.52
N LEU A 56 -16.35 -3.72 4.88
CA LEU A 56 -15.21 -3.06 5.51
C LEU A 56 -15.51 -1.58 5.71
N ALA A 57 -16.10 -0.94 4.71
CA ALA A 57 -16.46 0.48 4.82
C ALA A 57 -17.36 0.72 6.02
N LYS A 58 -18.35 -0.12 6.20
CA LYS A 58 -19.26 0.01 7.33
C LYS A 58 -18.53 -0.13 8.66
N ARG A 59 -17.66 -1.12 8.76
CA ARG A 59 -16.87 -1.30 9.99
C ARG A 59 -15.95 -0.12 10.27
N ALA A 60 -15.39 0.45 9.22
CA ALA A 60 -14.42 1.54 9.37
C ALA A 60 -15.06 2.91 9.46
N GLY A 61 -16.39 3.00 9.31
CA GLY A 61 -17.06 4.28 9.30
C GLY A 61 -16.68 5.11 8.07
N MET A 62 -16.51 4.44 6.94
CA MET A 62 -16.13 5.06 5.69
C MET A 62 -17.11 4.66 4.60
N THR A 63 -16.97 5.25 3.42
CA THR A 63 -17.79 4.88 2.28
C THR A 63 -17.13 3.79 1.48
N GLN A 64 -17.93 3.01 0.75
CA GLN A 64 -17.39 1.97 -0.10
C GLN A 64 -16.47 2.54 -1.19
N PRO A 65 -16.80 3.65 -1.85
CA PRO A 65 -15.85 4.24 -2.80
C PRO A 65 -14.52 4.63 -2.17
N ALA A 66 -14.53 5.04 -0.89
CA ALA A 66 -13.29 5.38 -0.20
C ALA A 66 -12.42 4.13 -0.02
N ILE A 67 -13.04 3.01 0.36
CA ILE A 67 -12.31 1.75 0.47
C ILE A 67 -11.76 1.34 -0.89
N ASN A 68 -12.57 1.48 -1.93
CA ASN A 68 -12.12 1.14 -3.27
C ASN A 68 -10.89 1.94 -3.67
N ARG A 69 -10.90 3.25 -3.39
CA ARG A 69 -9.75 4.09 -3.71
C ARG A 69 -8.50 3.66 -2.96
N LEU A 70 -8.64 3.26 -1.71
CA LEU A 70 -7.51 2.76 -0.95
C LEU A 70 -6.93 1.49 -1.56
N GLU A 71 -7.81 0.62 -2.03
CA GLU A 71 -7.38 -0.66 -2.60
C GLU A 71 -6.87 -0.54 -4.03
N THR A 72 -7.06 0.61 -4.68
CA THR A 72 -6.45 0.83 -5.99
C THR A 72 -4.98 1.21 -5.86
N GLY A 73 -4.55 1.67 -4.69
CA GLY A 73 -3.16 1.96 -4.45
C GLY A 73 -2.67 3.25 -5.08
N THR A 74 -3.59 4.17 -5.39
CA THR A 74 -3.22 5.43 -6.03
C THR A 74 -3.04 6.56 -5.03
N THR A 75 -3.42 6.37 -3.79
CA THR A 75 -3.36 7.41 -2.77
C THR A 75 -2.72 6.87 -1.50
N LEU A 76 -1.83 7.66 -0.92
CA LEU A 76 -1.25 7.30 0.37
C LEU A 76 -2.18 7.78 1.47
N PRO A 77 -2.78 6.87 2.24
CA PRO A 77 -3.71 7.29 3.28
C PRO A 77 -2.99 7.93 4.47
N SER A 78 -3.72 8.74 5.22
CA SER A 78 -3.20 9.31 6.44
C SER A 78 -3.08 8.23 7.51
N SER A 79 -2.27 8.52 8.54
CA SER A 79 -2.13 7.57 9.64
C SER A 79 -3.47 7.36 10.36
N ARG A 80 -4.29 8.41 10.46
CA ARG A 80 -5.61 8.27 11.06
C ARG A 80 -6.46 7.28 10.28
N THR A 81 -6.45 7.38 8.96
CA THR A 81 -7.19 6.44 8.12
C THR A 81 -6.65 5.03 8.29
N LEU A 82 -5.33 4.88 8.35
CA LEU A 82 -4.72 3.57 8.53
C LEU A 82 -5.12 2.93 9.87
N PHE A 83 -5.16 3.71 10.95
CA PHE A 83 -5.62 3.20 12.24
C PHE A 83 -7.07 2.73 12.17
N ARG A 84 -7.90 3.53 11.49
CA ARG A 84 -9.32 3.18 11.37
C ARG A 84 -9.49 1.88 10.59
N ILE A 85 -8.75 1.73 9.50
CA ILE A 85 -8.81 0.51 8.68
C ILE A 85 -8.27 -0.69 9.47
N ALA A 86 -7.14 -0.53 10.15
CA ALA A 86 -6.55 -1.64 10.90
C ALA A 86 -7.54 -2.15 11.96
N ARG A 87 -8.17 -1.24 12.68
CA ARG A 87 -9.14 -1.63 13.69
C ARG A 87 -10.31 -2.38 13.05
N ALA A 88 -10.80 -1.92 11.91
CA ALA A 88 -11.91 -2.57 11.22
C ALA A 88 -11.53 -3.95 10.72
N LEU A 89 -10.24 -4.19 10.51
CA LEU A 89 -9.72 -5.47 10.03
C LEU A 89 -9.22 -6.36 11.16
N ASP A 90 -9.49 -5.99 12.40
CA ASP A 90 -9.01 -6.73 13.58
C ASP A 90 -7.51 -6.93 13.50
N ALA A 91 -6.78 -5.86 13.19
CA ALA A 91 -5.33 -5.92 13.03
C ALA A 91 -4.67 -4.76 13.73
N GLY A 92 -3.42 -4.96 14.12
CA GLY A 92 -2.60 -3.88 14.61
C GLY A 92 -1.91 -3.18 13.47
N LEU A 93 -1.61 -1.91 13.64
CA LEU A 93 -0.87 -1.16 12.64
C LEU A 93 0.59 -1.08 13.06
N VAL A 94 1.47 -1.54 12.18
CA VAL A 94 2.91 -1.49 12.42
C VAL A 94 3.55 -0.66 11.32
N VAL A 95 4.38 0.29 11.72
CA VAL A 95 5.14 1.11 10.79
C VAL A 95 6.62 0.94 11.13
N ALA A 96 7.43 0.67 10.12
CA ALA A 96 8.83 0.45 10.34
C ALA A 96 9.65 1.11 9.24
N PHE A 97 10.87 1.46 9.56
CA PHE A 97 11.80 1.97 8.58
C PHE A 97 12.71 0.82 8.15
N ASP A 98 12.73 0.56 6.85
CA ASP A 98 13.54 -0.53 6.31
C ASP A 98 14.91 0.01 5.90
N THR A 99 15.87 -0.12 6.80
CA THR A 99 17.21 0.36 6.53
C THR A 99 17.96 -0.53 5.56
N HIS A 100 17.50 -1.76 5.37
CA HIS A 100 18.14 -2.69 4.44
C HIS A 100 17.89 -2.30 2.99
N LEU A 101 16.79 -1.59 2.73
CA LEU A 101 16.48 -1.19 1.37
C LEU A 101 17.53 -0.24 0.81
N THR A 102 18.01 0.69 1.63
CA THR A 102 19.06 1.60 1.20
C THR A 102 20.42 0.95 1.24
N ASP A 103 20.64 0.02 2.16
CA ASP A 103 21.92 -0.67 2.28
C ASP A 103 22.19 -1.60 1.12
N ALA A 104 21.16 -2.06 0.45
CA ALA A 104 21.31 -3.00 -0.65
C ALA A 104 21.89 -2.33 -1.90
N ALA A 105 21.92 -1.02 -1.94
CA ALA A 105 22.57 -0.32 -3.03
C ALA A 105 24.07 -0.34 -2.89
#